data_c126e3a255887ae3360fb4f346102eff
#
_entry.id   c126e3a255887ae3360fb4f346102eff
#
_cell.length_a   1.000
_cell.length_b   1.000
_cell.length_c   1.000
_cell.angle_alpha   90.00
_cell.angle_beta   90.00
_cell.angle_gamma   90.00
#
_symmetry.space_group_name_H-M   'P 1'
#
loop_
_entity.id
_entity.type
_entity.pdbx_description
1 polymer ?
#
loop_
_entity_poly.entity_id
_entity_poly.type
_entity_poly.pdbx_seq_one_letter_code
_entity_poly.pdbx_strand_id
1 'polypeptide(L)'
;MGVRFIRGLQGHDENYLKAAACAKHFAVHSGPEGIRHSFDAVVSRQDLRETYLPAFKACVQEGKVEAVMGAYNRTNGIPCCGHQELLQDILRKEWGFEGHVVSDCWAIKDFHEGHGVTKTPVE
;
A
#
# COMPACT_ATOMS: atom_id res chain seq x y z
N MET A 1 9.92 -11.47 9.76
CA MET A 1 9.67 -12.49 8.71
C MET A 1 9.64 -11.86 7.32
N GLY A 2 8.80 -10.88 7.02
CA GLY A 2 8.64 -10.24 5.70
C GLY A 2 9.96 -9.77 5.07
N VAL A 3 10.82 -9.10 5.81
CA VAL A 3 12.14 -8.63 5.33
C VAL A 3 12.99 -9.77 4.76
N ARG A 4 13.06 -10.90 5.46
CA ARG A 4 13.83 -12.06 4.99
C ARG A 4 13.20 -12.72 3.77
N PHE A 5 11.89 -12.76 3.70
CA PHE A 5 11.16 -13.25 2.53
C PHE A 5 11.44 -12.38 1.30
N ILE A 6 11.37 -11.06 1.44
CA ILE A 6 11.69 -10.11 0.37
C ILE A 6 13.11 -10.33 -0.14
N ARG A 7 14.09 -10.36 0.76
CA ARG A 7 15.51 -10.57 0.40
C ARG A 7 15.74 -11.90 -0.30
N GLY A 8 15.10 -12.98 0.16
CA GLY A 8 15.19 -14.29 -0.48
C GLY A 8 14.57 -14.32 -1.87
N LEU A 9 13.43 -13.64 -2.06
CA LEU A 9 12.75 -13.56 -3.35
C LEU A 9 13.51 -12.68 -4.36
N GLN A 10 14.00 -11.51 -3.90
CA GLN A 10 14.70 -10.55 -4.75
C GLN A 10 16.15 -10.97 -5.07
N GLY A 11 16.75 -11.81 -4.22
CA GLY A 11 18.13 -12.25 -4.40
C GLY A 11 19.15 -11.24 -3.87
N HIS A 12 20.42 -11.42 -4.26
CA HIS A 12 21.54 -10.64 -3.76
C HIS A 12 22.41 -10.04 -4.90
N ASP A 13 21.93 -10.10 -6.14
CA ASP A 13 22.63 -9.46 -7.26
C ASP A 13 22.45 -7.94 -7.17
N GLU A 14 23.54 -7.19 -7.40
CA GLU A 14 23.53 -5.74 -7.25
C GLU A 14 22.80 -5.02 -8.39
N ASN A 15 22.65 -5.66 -9.55
CA ASN A 15 22.10 -5.05 -10.75
C ASN A 15 20.74 -5.62 -11.14
N TYR A 16 20.43 -6.86 -10.75
CA TYR A 16 19.24 -7.58 -11.20
C TYR A 16 18.50 -8.25 -10.06
N LEU A 17 17.20 -7.98 -9.96
CA LEU A 17 16.34 -8.73 -9.06
C LEU A 17 16.06 -10.12 -9.65
N LYS A 18 16.12 -11.14 -8.80
CA LYS A 18 15.69 -12.50 -9.16
C LYS A 18 14.17 -12.54 -9.42
N ALA A 19 13.39 -11.84 -8.59
CA ALA A 19 11.97 -11.55 -8.78
C ALA A 19 11.64 -10.32 -7.95
N ALA A 20 10.70 -9.47 -8.41
CA ALA A 20 10.21 -8.34 -7.64
C ALA A 20 9.28 -8.81 -6.51
N ALA A 21 9.58 -8.46 -5.27
CA ALA A 21 8.66 -8.64 -4.16
C ALA A 21 7.68 -7.48 -4.08
N CYS A 22 6.45 -7.73 -3.60
CA CYS A 22 5.42 -6.71 -3.40
C CYS A 22 4.89 -6.76 -1.97
N ALA A 23 5.04 -5.65 -1.24
CA ALA A 23 4.42 -5.50 0.07
C ALA A 23 2.96 -5.05 -0.09
N LYS A 24 2.02 -5.80 0.49
CA LYS A 24 0.58 -5.56 0.29
C LYS A 24 -0.28 -5.96 1.48
N HIS A 25 -1.42 -5.40 1.63
CA HIS A 25 -2.05 -4.30 0.84
C HIS A 25 -1.93 -3.01 1.65
N PHE A 26 -1.34 -1.98 1.06
CA PHE A 26 -0.99 -0.73 1.74
C PHE A 26 -2.13 0.29 1.64
N ALA A 27 -2.82 0.67 2.75
CA ALA A 27 -2.62 0.25 4.12
C ALA A 27 -3.97 0.03 4.82
N VAL A 28 -3.90 -0.51 6.05
CA VAL A 28 -5.09 -0.75 6.89
C VAL A 28 -6.13 -1.67 6.21
N HIS A 29 -5.66 -2.66 5.48
CA HIS A 29 -6.49 -3.65 4.78
C HIS A 29 -6.92 -4.76 5.76
N SER A 30 -7.83 -4.45 6.67
CA SER A 30 -8.28 -5.36 7.74
C SER A 30 -9.81 -5.41 7.89
N GLY A 31 -10.54 -4.92 6.88
CA GLY A 31 -12.00 -4.96 6.85
C GLY A 31 -12.58 -6.30 6.42
N PRO A 32 -13.89 -6.48 6.54
CA PRO A 32 -14.57 -7.67 6.05
C PRO A 32 -14.44 -7.83 4.53
N GLU A 33 -14.10 -9.03 4.07
CA GLU A 33 -13.87 -9.34 2.65
C GLU A 33 -15.05 -8.94 1.75
N GLY A 34 -16.28 -9.15 2.21
CA GLY A 34 -17.48 -8.86 1.42
C GLY A 34 -17.71 -7.38 1.08
N ILE A 35 -17.05 -6.46 1.79
CA ILE A 35 -17.16 -5.01 1.57
C ILE A 35 -15.84 -4.34 1.24
N ARG A 36 -14.80 -5.08 0.87
CA ARG A 36 -13.45 -4.56 0.63
C ARG A 36 -13.40 -3.39 -0.37
N HIS A 37 -14.31 -3.39 -1.36
CA HIS A 37 -14.40 -2.37 -2.41
C HIS A 37 -15.10 -1.07 -1.97
N SER A 38 -15.74 -1.04 -0.80
CA SER A 38 -16.44 0.14 -0.28
C SER A 38 -16.05 0.50 1.15
N PHE A 39 -15.28 -0.36 1.81
CA PHE A 39 -14.89 -0.20 3.20
C PHE A 39 -14.04 1.05 3.44
N ASP A 40 -14.32 1.75 4.53
CA ASP A 40 -13.50 2.85 5.03
C ASP A 40 -12.90 2.45 6.38
N ALA A 41 -11.61 2.27 6.43
CA ALA A 41 -10.87 1.98 7.66
C ALA A 41 -10.63 3.29 8.43
N VAL A 42 -11.48 3.57 9.40
CA VAL A 42 -11.29 4.70 10.30
C VAL A 42 -10.28 4.31 11.39
N VAL A 43 -9.14 4.95 11.38
CA VAL A 43 -8.01 4.62 12.27
C VAL A 43 -7.41 5.88 12.86
N SER A 44 -7.04 5.82 14.14
CA SER A 44 -6.30 6.93 14.77
C SER A 44 -4.92 7.07 14.15
N ARG A 45 -4.36 8.29 14.24
CA ARG A 45 -2.98 8.52 13.77
C ARG A 45 -1.96 7.68 14.54
N GLN A 46 -2.21 7.45 15.81
CA GLN A 46 -1.38 6.60 16.66
C GLN A 46 -1.44 5.14 16.19
N ASP A 47 -2.62 4.57 16.04
CA ASP A 47 -2.77 3.18 15.58
C ASP A 47 -2.19 2.98 14.18
N LEU A 48 -2.42 3.96 13.28
CA LEU A 48 -1.82 3.92 11.95
C LEU A 48 -0.30 3.80 12.03
N ARG A 49 0.36 4.64 12.85
CA ARG A 49 1.82 4.70 12.99
C ARG A 49 2.42 3.56 13.81
N GLU A 50 1.72 3.05 14.81
CA GLU A 50 2.25 2.06 15.74
C GLU A 50 1.84 0.62 15.41
N THR A 51 0.73 0.43 14.70
CA THR A 51 0.19 -0.90 14.41
C THR A 51 0.25 -1.25 12.92
N TYR A 52 -0.26 -0.38 12.04
CA TYR A 52 -0.45 -0.73 10.63
C TYR A 52 0.77 -0.46 9.75
N LEU A 53 1.53 0.58 10.00
CA LEU A 53 2.66 0.98 9.16
C LEU A 53 4.00 0.29 9.46
N PRO A 54 4.33 -0.16 10.69
CA PRO A 54 5.67 -0.66 11.01
C PRO A 54 6.15 -1.81 10.14
N ALA A 55 5.27 -2.76 9.81
CA ALA A 55 5.62 -3.89 8.96
C ALA A 55 5.97 -3.45 7.52
N PHE A 56 5.22 -2.50 6.97
CA PHE A 56 5.52 -1.92 5.65
C PHE A 56 6.81 -1.11 5.67
N LYS A 57 7.03 -0.31 6.72
CA LYS A 57 8.29 0.43 6.89
C LYS A 57 9.50 -0.49 6.89
N ALA A 58 9.44 -1.60 7.62
CA ALA A 58 10.51 -2.60 7.63
C ALA A 58 10.69 -3.26 6.25
N CYS A 59 9.61 -3.57 5.54
CA CYS A 59 9.68 -4.10 4.18
C CYS A 59 10.40 -3.13 3.22
N VAL A 60 10.11 -1.83 3.34
CA VAL A 60 10.73 -0.78 2.52
C VAL A 60 12.18 -0.55 2.95
N GLN A 61 12.42 -0.18 4.20
CA GLN A 61 13.73 0.32 4.66
C GLN A 61 14.74 -0.79 4.86
N GLU A 62 14.33 -1.93 5.41
CA GLU A 62 15.22 -3.06 5.66
C GLU A 62 15.17 -4.11 4.55
N GLY A 63 13.96 -4.41 4.05
CA GLY A 63 13.75 -5.41 3.00
C GLY A 63 14.14 -4.93 1.62
N LYS A 64 14.13 -3.61 1.39
CA LYS A 64 14.33 -3.00 0.07
C LYS A 64 13.35 -3.57 -0.95
N VAL A 65 12.08 -3.67 -0.54
CA VAL A 65 11.02 -4.21 -1.39
C VAL A 65 10.88 -3.39 -2.67
N GLU A 66 10.77 -4.07 -3.81
CA GLU A 66 10.66 -3.42 -5.13
C GLU A 66 9.30 -2.80 -5.37
N ALA A 67 8.22 -3.41 -4.87
CA ALA A 67 6.88 -2.94 -5.11
C ALA A 67 6.06 -2.79 -3.84
N VAL A 68 5.11 -1.84 -3.87
CA VAL A 68 4.07 -1.70 -2.85
C VAL A 68 2.72 -1.63 -3.55
N MET A 69 1.77 -2.45 -3.12
CA MET A 69 0.41 -2.47 -3.68
C MET A 69 -0.55 -1.73 -2.77
N GLY A 70 -1.23 -0.71 -3.33
CA GLY A 70 -2.30 0.01 -2.65
C GLY A 70 -3.52 -0.89 -2.41
N ALA A 71 -4.15 -0.75 -1.24
CA ALA A 71 -5.32 -1.54 -0.86
C ALA A 71 -6.60 -1.06 -1.56
N TYR A 72 -7.62 -1.92 -1.60
CA TYR A 72 -8.95 -1.58 -2.11
C TYR A 72 -9.65 -0.51 -1.27
N ASN A 73 -9.55 -0.61 0.06
CA ASN A 73 -10.29 0.21 0.99
C ASN A 73 -9.85 1.68 0.98
N ARG A 74 -10.72 2.51 1.56
CA ARG A 74 -10.31 3.84 2.03
C ARG A 74 -9.62 3.72 3.39
N THR A 75 -8.78 4.69 3.68
CA THR A 75 -8.26 4.93 5.03
C THR A 75 -8.60 6.37 5.39
N ASN A 76 -9.40 6.56 6.45
CA ASN A 76 -9.88 7.86 6.89
C ASN A 76 -10.54 8.67 5.76
N GLY A 77 -11.41 8.03 4.98
CA GLY A 77 -12.18 8.64 3.90
C GLY A 77 -11.49 8.72 2.55
N ILE A 78 -10.19 8.44 2.45
CA ILE A 78 -9.41 8.57 1.21
C ILE A 78 -9.03 7.18 0.67
N PRO A 79 -9.31 6.85 -0.61
CA PRO A 79 -8.89 5.60 -1.23
C PRO A 79 -7.39 5.40 -1.12
N CYS A 80 -6.94 4.22 -0.67
CA CYS A 80 -5.52 3.96 -0.46
C CYS A 80 -4.68 4.14 -1.72
N CYS A 81 -5.22 3.80 -2.90
CA CYS A 81 -4.52 3.97 -4.18
C CYS A 81 -4.38 5.44 -4.65
N GLY A 82 -5.08 6.38 -3.99
CA GLY A 82 -4.97 7.83 -4.22
C GLY A 82 -4.60 8.63 -2.97
N HIS A 83 -4.17 7.96 -1.91
CA HIS A 83 -3.96 8.59 -0.61
C HIS A 83 -2.61 9.33 -0.54
N GLN A 84 -2.64 10.65 -0.67
CA GLN A 84 -1.44 11.48 -0.69
C GLN A 84 -0.54 11.28 0.54
N GLU A 85 -1.11 11.32 1.76
CA GLU A 85 -0.31 11.12 2.99
C GLU A 85 0.38 9.75 3.00
N LEU A 86 -0.33 8.67 2.66
CA LEU A 86 0.25 7.33 2.65
C LEU A 86 1.31 7.17 1.56
N LEU A 87 0.97 7.54 0.31
CA LEU A 87 1.82 7.24 -0.85
C LEU A 87 2.96 8.26 -1.05
N GLN A 88 2.70 9.55 -0.83
CA GLN A 88 3.71 10.58 -1.07
C GLN A 88 4.46 10.94 0.21
N ASP A 89 3.75 11.29 1.28
CA ASP A 89 4.42 11.84 2.45
C ASP A 89 5.10 10.74 3.28
N ILE A 90 4.42 9.62 3.51
CA ILE A 90 4.97 8.51 4.29
C ILE A 90 5.86 7.61 3.43
N LEU A 91 5.31 7.00 2.37
CA LEU A 91 6.03 5.99 1.59
C LEU A 91 7.23 6.60 0.85
N ARG A 92 7.01 7.65 0.05
CA ARG A 92 8.06 8.25 -0.77
C ARG A 92 9.01 9.13 0.04
N LYS A 93 8.49 10.14 0.77
CA LYS A 93 9.35 11.14 1.43
C LYS A 93 9.94 10.63 2.74
N GLU A 94 9.11 10.09 3.66
CA GLU A 94 9.59 9.69 4.98
C GLU A 94 10.42 8.40 4.93
N TRP A 95 9.98 7.39 4.16
CA TRP A 95 10.68 6.09 4.09
C TRP A 95 11.69 5.98 2.95
N GLY A 96 11.68 6.91 2.00
CA GLY A 96 12.58 6.92 0.86
C GLY A 96 12.33 5.78 -0.14
N PHE A 97 11.07 5.39 -0.34
CA PHE A 97 10.73 4.33 -1.28
C PHE A 97 10.88 4.81 -2.73
N GLU A 98 11.73 4.15 -3.50
CA GLU A 98 12.01 4.48 -4.90
C GLU A 98 11.37 3.49 -5.90
N GLY A 99 10.94 2.31 -5.42
CA GLY A 99 10.32 1.29 -6.24
C GLY A 99 8.96 1.68 -6.81
N HIS A 100 8.25 0.75 -7.44
CA HIS A 100 6.97 1.08 -8.06
C HIS A 100 5.78 0.84 -7.12
N VAL A 101 4.75 1.68 -7.28
CA VAL A 101 3.46 1.54 -6.62
C VAL A 101 2.47 1.00 -7.65
N VAL A 102 1.76 -0.05 -7.28
CA VAL A 102 0.71 -0.67 -8.10
C VAL A 102 -0.61 -0.66 -7.33
N SER A 103 -1.73 -0.50 -8.03
CA SER A 103 -3.05 -0.69 -7.43
C SER A 103 -3.36 -2.18 -7.27
N ASP A 104 -4.20 -2.53 -6.32
CA ASP A 104 -4.86 -3.83 -6.36
C ASP A 104 -5.78 -3.90 -7.60
N CYS A 105 -6.16 -5.12 -8.02
CA CYS A 105 -6.92 -5.35 -9.25
C CYS A 105 -8.21 -4.53 -9.25
N TRP A 106 -8.37 -3.62 -10.21
CA TRP A 106 -9.53 -2.74 -10.35
C TRP A 106 -9.74 -1.71 -9.23
N ALA A 107 -8.82 -1.57 -8.27
CA ALA A 107 -8.97 -0.63 -7.15
C ALA A 107 -9.14 0.84 -7.59
N ILE A 108 -8.63 1.22 -8.74
CA ILE A 108 -8.85 2.56 -9.31
C ILE A 108 -10.33 2.75 -9.72
N LYS A 109 -10.97 1.70 -10.20
CA LYS A 109 -12.40 1.70 -10.53
C LYS A 109 -13.27 2.01 -9.31
N ASP A 110 -12.84 1.55 -8.13
CA ASP A 110 -13.56 1.78 -6.88
C ASP A 110 -13.66 3.26 -6.49
N PHE A 111 -12.81 4.14 -7.03
CA PHE A 111 -12.89 5.58 -6.77
C PHE A 111 -14.27 6.15 -7.10
N HIS A 112 -14.88 5.71 -8.19
CA HIS A 112 -16.22 6.13 -8.58
C HIS A 112 -17.30 5.09 -8.25
N GLU A 113 -17.06 3.78 -8.39
CA GLU A 113 -18.08 2.76 -8.16
C GLU A 113 -18.24 2.35 -6.69
N GLY A 114 -17.12 2.13 -5.98
CA GLY A 114 -17.13 1.63 -4.60
C GLY A 114 -17.10 2.73 -3.54
N HIS A 115 -16.34 3.79 -3.79
CA HIS A 115 -16.09 4.85 -2.81
C HIS A 115 -16.83 6.14 -3.10
N GLY A 116 -17.22 6.39 -4.34
CA GLY A 116 -17.94 7.60 -4.74
C GLY A 116 -17.14 8.90 -4.51
N VAL A 117 -15.82 8.83 -4.53
CA VAL A 117 -14.94 10.01 -4.34
C VAL A 117 -14.71 10.76 -5.65
N THR A 118 -14.94 10.11 -6.78
CA THR A 118 -15.04 10.72 -8.11
C THR A 118 -16.40 10.44 -8.71
N LYS A 119 -16.86 11.27 -9.64
CA LYS A 119 -18.16 11.10 -10.31
C LYS A 119 -18.07 10.18 -11.52
N THR A 120 -16.91 10.15 -12.14
CA THR A 120 -16.65 9.39 -13.37
C THR A 120 -15.27 8.73 -13.34
N PRO A 121 -15.01 7.74 -14.22
CA PRO A 121 -13.69 7.12 -14.32
C PRO A 121 -12.56 8.05 -14.83
N VAL A 122 -12.94 9.23 -15.34
CA VAL A 122 -12.00 10.16 -16.01
C VAL A 122 -11.53 11.28 -15.07
N GLU A 123 -12.15 11.44 -13.90
CA GLU A 123 -11.74 12.38 -12.84
C GLU A 123 -10.59 11.82 -12.00
#